data_ef50e98394ce245d496b4b37548bd618
#
_entry.id   ef50e98394ce245d496b4b37548bd618
#
_cell.length_a   1.000
_cell.length_b   1.000
_cell.length_c   1.000
_cell.angle_alpha   90.00
_cell.angle_beta   90.00
_cell.angle_gamma   90.00
#
_symmetry.space_group_name_H-M   'P 1'
#
loop_
_entity.id
_entity.type
_entity.pdbx_description
1 polymer ?
#
loop_
_entity_poly.entity_id
_entity_poly.type
_entity_poly.pdbx_seq_one_letter_code
_entity_poly.pdbx_strand_id
1 'polypeptide(L)'
;MPVMPLLRTHKLTGLFFVKADIMESYTKPALTVAEQIAQWEKRGLIMPDPDRAKRYLEVISYYRLSAYTLPYQIPKSNNNEHTFIPGTNFTDILNLYIFDRKLRLLILDAIERIEVGVRSIINNHMALTYGPHWYLDQNNFRNKYDHKRLLEKVSELLRQKRKEVFIQHYLKKYDKPKFPPSWMMVEILSFGQLTLLCANNLHKQDQRKISQFFKIYPPVFLSWIRSLNYVRNICAHHSRIWNREMAQAPQLPKVIKDTWISYPIVVSDPKIKPESRLYLLLAIINFLVHQVNRSSSWHKRLYDLIENSTFSKAHMGMPENWFEDGFWRLP
;
A
#
# COMPACT_ATOMS: atom_id res chain seq x y z
N MET A 1 43.96 -21.18 -0.09
CA MET A 1 44.31 -19.81 -0.55
C MET A 1 43.13 -19.28 -1.35
N PRO A 2 42.35 -18.33 -0.85
CA PRO A 2 41.32 -17.67 -1.61
C PRO A 2 41.85 -16.43 -2.34
N VAL A 3 41.51 -16.32 -3.62
CA VAL A 3 41.91 -15.24 -4.54
C VAL A 3 41.09 -13.99 -4.25
N MET A 4 41.74 -12.87 -3.94
CA MET A 4 41.15 -11.53 -3.83
C MET A 4 40.82 -10.97 -5.23
N PRO A 5 39.70 -10.29 -5.45
CA PRO A 5 39.49 -9.51 -6.65
C PRO A 5 40.12 -8.11 -6.51
N LEU A 6 40.78 -7.69 -7.59
CA LEU A 6 41.44 -6.41 -7.80
C LEU A 6 40.47 -5.21 -7.72
N LEU A 7 40.75 -4.29 -6.81
CA LEU A 7 40.14 -2.95 -6.75
C LEU A 7 40.88 -2.02 -7.73
N ARG A 8 40.13 -1.46 -8.70
CA ARG A 8 40.60 -0.35 -9.55
C ARG A 8 40.62 0.95 -8.74
N THR A 9 41.80 1.50 -8.60
CA THR A 9 42.04 2.81 -8.00
C THR A 9 41.68 3.94 -8.93
N HIS A 10 40.69 4.78 -8.56
CA HIS A 10 40.63 6.16 -9.01
C HIS A 10 40.95 7.08 -7.85
N LYS A 11 42.03 7.86 -8.04
CA LYS A 11 42.48 8.94 -7.14
C LYS A 11 41.39 10.01 -7.07
N LEU A 12 40.81 10.25 -5.90
CA LEU A 12 40.23 11.52 -5.52
C LEU A 12 40.60 11.78 -4.05
N THR A 13 41.34 12.84 -3.86
CA THR A 13 41.77 13.43 -2.59
C THR A 13 40.53 13.93 -1.83
N GLY A 14 40.21 13.28 -0.74
CA GLY A 14 39.20 13.68 0.22
C GLY A 14 39.04 12.56 1.23
N LEU A 15 39.67 12.68 2.40
CA LEU A 15 39.50 11.75 3.51
C LEU A 15 38.05 11.91 4.07
N PHE A 16 37.09 11.17 3.50
CA PHE A 16 35.87 10.87 4.19
C PHE A 16 36.10 9.61 5.03
N PHE A 17 36.31 9.81 6.34
CA PHE A 17 36.13 8.72 7.29
C PHE A 17 34.67 8.33 7.28
N VAL A 18 34.31 7.33 6.49
CA VAL A 18 33.05 6.59 6.69
C VAL A 18 33.25 5.87 8.04
N LYS A 19 32.60 6.40 9.09
CA LYS A 19 32.48 5.70 10.35
C LYS A 19 31.79 4.39 10.02
N ALA A 20 32.49 3.28 10.02
CA ALA A 20 31.87 1.96 9.91
C ALA A 20 30.97 1.83 11.14
N ASP A 21 29.68 1.81 10.92
CA ASP A 21 28.72 1.48 11.96
C ASP A 21 29.04 0.07 12.44
N ILE A 22 29.65 -0.04 13.63
CA ILE A 22 29.86 -1.32 14.26
C ILE A 22 28.51 -1.88 14.60
N MET A 23 28.10 -2.95 13.90
CA MET A 23 26.85 -3.64 14.20
C MET A 23 26.96 -4.27 15.58
N GLU A 24 26.09 -3.82 16.50
CA GLU A 24 26.02 -4.36 17.85
C GLU A 24 25.21 -5.65 17.87
N SER A 25 25.60 -6.60 18.75
CA SER A 25 24.79 -7.80 19.00
C SER A 25 23.49 -7.42 19.71
N TYR A 26 22.37 -8.04 19.31
CA TYR A 26 21.08 -7.83 19.97
C TYR A 26 21.06 -8.52 21.33
N THR A 27 20.96 -7.73 22.41
CA THR A 27 21.02 -8.22 23.81
C THR A 27 19.75 -7.91 24.64
N LYS A 28 18.71 -7.32 24.02
CA LYS A 28 17.51 -6.92 24.75
C LYS A 28 16.70 -8.14 25.16
N PRO A 29 16.36 -8.31 26.46
CA PRO A 29 15.54 -9.42 26.93
C PRO A 29 14.08 -9.26 26.50
N ALA A 30 13.34 -10.37 26.54
CA ALA A 30 11.88 -10.32 26.49
C ALA A 30 11.35 -9.71 27.81
N LEU A 31 10.36 -8.82 27.67
CA LEU A 31 9.71 -8.17 28.82
C LEU A 31 8.28 -8.68 28.96
N THR A 32 7.86 -8.90 30.21
CA THR A 32 6.46 -9.10 30.57
C THR A 32 5.64 -7.85 30.26
N VAL A 33 4.31 -7.97 30.16
CA VAL A 33 3.44 -6.80 29.90
C VAL A 33 3.57 -5.76 31.02
N ALA A 34 3.74 -6.18 32.28
CA ALA A 34 3.96 -5.28 33.39
C ALA A 34 5.27 -4.49 33.23
N GLU A 35 6.36 -5.14 32.87
CA GLU A 35 7.64 -4.47 32.61
C GLU A 35 7.58 -3.54 31.38
N GLN A 36 6.78 -3.87 30.37
CA GLN A 36 6.55 -3.00 29.20
C GLN A 36 5.82 -1.72 29.61
N ILE A 37 4.80 -1.81 30.47
CA ILE A 37 4.09 -0.66 31.05
C ILE A 37 5.07 0.18 31.86
N ALA A 38 5.76 -0.43 32.81
CA ALA A 38 6.75 0.27 33.66
C ALA A 38 7.84 0.98 32.83
N GLN A 39 8.25 0.38 31.70
CA GLN A 39 9.19 1.02 30.78
C GLN A 39 8.62 2.28 30.13
N TRP A 40 7.34 2.28 29.73
CA TRP A 40 6.70 3.46 29.16
C TRP A 40 6.46 4.55 30.23
N GLU A 41 6.05 4.18 31.47
CA GLU A 41 5.92 5.11 32.58
C GLU A 41 7.25 5.77 32.94
N LYS A 42 8.33 4.99 32.98
CA LYS A 42 9.70 5.52 33.18
C LYS A 42 10.10 6.55 32.12
N ARG A 43 9.55 6.43 30.89
CA ARG A 43 9.76 7.37 29.78
C ARG A 43 8.81 8.56 29.80
N GLY A 44 7.94 8.66 30.80
CA GLY A 44 7.00 9.76 31.00
C GLY A 44 5.63 9.57 30.39
N LEU A 45 5.26 8.35 29.95
CA LEU A 45 3.88 8.07 29.49
C LEU A 45 2.96 7.92 30.69
N ILE A 46 1.88 8.68 30.71
CA ILE A 46 0.84 8.58 31.75
C ILE A 46 -0.06 7.38 31.46
N MET A 47 -0.31 6.54 32.47
CA MET A 47 -1.22 5.39 32.41
C MET A 47 -2.50 5.66 33.24
N PRO A 48 -3.54 6.29 32.67
CA PRO A 48 -4.76 6.59 33.42
C PRO A 48 -5.49 5.34 33.90
N ASP A 49 -5.39 4.24 33.16
CA ASP A 49 -5.99 2.93 33.45
C ASP A 49 -4.99 1.83 33.09
N PRO A 50 -4.13 1.41 34.04
CA PRO A 50 -3.11 0.38 33.81
C PRO A 50 -3.71 -0.99 33.44
N ASP A 51 -4.87 -1.35 33.97
CA ASP A 51 -5.52 -2.62 33.65
C ASP A 51 -6.03 -2.65 32.21
N ARG A 52 -6.56 -1.53 31.73
CA ARG A 52 -6.92 -1.35 30.34
C ARG A 52 -5.69 -1.42 29.43
N ALA A 53 -4.61 -0.74 29.80
CA ALA A 53 -3.36 -0.78 29.06
C ALA A 53 -2.80 -2.21 28.95
N LYS A 54 -2.82 -2.95 30.07
CA LYS A 54 -2.43 -4.37 30.13
C LYS A 54 -3.21 -5.21 29.14
N ARG A 55 -4.55 -5.14 29.15
CA ARG A 55 -5.40 -5.89 28.20
C ARG A 55 -5.08 -5.60 26.75
N TYR A 56 -4.84 -4.32 26.39
CA TYR A 56 -4.48 -3.96 25.02
C TYR A 56 -3.08 -4.45 24.65
N LEU A 57 -2.10 -4.37 25.54
CA LEU A 57 -0.74 -4.86 25.27
C LEU A 57 -0.69 -6.39 25.10
N GLU A 58 -1.54 -7.13 25.82
CA GLU A 58 -1.66 -8.60 25.69
C GLU A 58 -2.17 -9.01 24.28
N VAL A 59 -3.09 -8.23 23.67
CA VAL A 59 -3.75 -8.61 22.39
C VAL A 59 -3.22 -7.86 21.16
N ILE A 60 -2.68 -6.64 21.33
CA ILE A 60 -2.13 -5.84 20.21
C ILE A 60 -0.61 -5.92 20.16
N SER A 61 0.04 -6.15 21.26
CA SER A 61 1.49 -6.14 21.55
C SER A 61 2.12 -4.74 21.66
N TYR A 62 3.11 -4.68 22.54
CA TYR A 62 3.97 -3.51 22.75
C TYR A 62 4.65 -3.06 21.44
N TYR A 63 5.21 -4.01 20.68
CA TYR A 63 5.93 -3.71 19.43
C TYR A 63 5.03 -3.01 18.42
N ARG A 64 3.77 -3.45 18.28
CA ARG A 64 2.82 -2.82 17.36
C ARG A 64 2.42 -1.42 17.82
N LEU A 65 2.09 -1.25 19.09
CA LEU A 65 1.69 0.05 19.63
C LEU A 65 2.86 1.04 19.69
N SER A 66 4.10 0.59 19.84
CA SER A 66 5.28 1.46 19.84
C SER A 66 5.45 2.27 18.55
N ALA A 67 4.96 1.77 17.41
CA ALA A 67 4.94 2.53 16.16
C ALA A 67 4.04 3.78 16.22
N TYR A 68 3.06 3.81 17.11
CA TYR A 68 2.13 4.92 17.31
C TYR A 68 2.57 5.86 18.43
N THR A 69 3.62 5.53 19.16
CA THR A 69 4.20 6.42 20.18
C THR A 69 5.10 7.50 19.57
N LEU A 70 5.64 7.28 18.38
CA LEU A 70 6.65 8.16 17.77
C LEU A 70 6.23 9.64 17.70
N PRO A 71 4.99 10.01 17.34
CA PRO A 71 4.56 11.41 17.28
C PRO A 71 4.49 12.09 18.65
N TYR A 72 4.46 11.31 19.71
CA TYR A 72 4.34 11.78 21.10
C TYR A 72 5.68 11.75 21.84
N GLN A 73 6.79 11.46 21.13
CA GLN A 73 8.12 11.46 21.70
C GLN A 73 8.86 12.76 21.37
N ILE A 74 9.65 13.23 22.32
CA ILE A 74 10.54 14.37 22.11
C ILE A 74 11.57 13.97 21.04
N PRO A 75 11.81 14.82 20.02
CA PRO A 75 12.84 14.55 19.02
C PRO A 75 14.18 14.26 19.69
N LYS A 76 14.91 13.26 19.23
CA LYS A 76 16.16 12.79 19.83
C LYS A 76 17.18 13.92 19.96
N SER A 77 17.51 14.29 21.19
CA SER A 77 18.80 14.87 21.53
C SER A 77 19.81 13.73 21.73
N ASN A 78 21.09 14.04 21.87
CA ASN A 78 22.21 13.07 21.90
C ASN A 78 22.09 11.87 22.88
N ASN A 79 21.05 11.81 23.72
CA ASN A 79 20.91 10.81 24.80
C ASN A 79 19.98 9.62 24.48
N ASN A 80 19.65 9.32 23.25
CA ASN A 80 18.94 8.10 22.82
C ASN A 80 17.66 7.71 23.61
N GLU A 81 17.14 8.57 24.48
CA GLU A 81 15.97 8.31 25.31
C GLU A 81 14.68 8.60 24.52
N HIS A 82 13.81 7.59 24.45
CA HIS A 82 12.46 7.69 23.85
C HIS A 82 11.49 8.32 24.87
N THR A 83 11.81 9.53 25.34
CA THR A 83 11.02 10.27 26.34
C THR A 83 9.75 10.83 25.70
N PHE A 84 8.63 10.69 26.37
CA PHE A 84 7.35 11.22 25.90
C PHE A 84 7.24 12.73 26.18
N ILE A 85 6.50 13.41 25.32
CA ILE A 85 6.10 14.81 25.53
C ILE A 85 5.27 14.87 26.80
N PRO A 86 5.53 15.82 27.72
CA PRO A 86 4.76 15.95 28.96
C PRO A 86 3.24 16.00 28.72
N GLY A 87 2.48 15.28 29.53
CA GLY A 87 1.03 15.18 29.40
C GLY A 87 0.52 14.08 28.47
N THR A 88 1.41 13.43 27.69
CA THR A 88 1.01 12.29 26.83
C THR A 88 0.55 11.11 27.67
N ASN A 89 -0.58 10.53 27.30
CA ASN A 89 -1.12 9.36 27.99
C ASN A 89 -1.35 8.18 27.02
N PHE A 90 -1.55 7.00 27.58
CA PHE A 90 -1.77 5.76 26.81
C PHE A 90 -3.00 5.84 25.90
N THR A 91 -4.03 6.59 26.33
CA THR A 91 -5.27 6.74 25.54
C THR A 91 -5.00 7.48 24.22
N ASP A 92 -4.06 8.43 24.19
CA ASP A 92 -3.68 9.16 22.97
C ASP A 92 -3.09 8.21 21.92
N ILE A 93 -2.20 7.32 22.37
CA ILE A 93 -1.57 6.30 21.52
C ILE A 93 -2.62 5.31 21.01
N LEU A 94 -3.52 4.87 21.89
CA LEU A 94 -4.59 3.94 21.55
C LEU A 94 -5.58 4.56 20.54
N ASN A 95 -5.95 5.82 20.73
CA ASN A 95 -6.85 6.54 19.83
C ASN A 95 -6.22 6.67 18.43
N LEU A 96 -4.93 6.96 18.34
CA LEU A 96 -4.22 7.00 17.05
C LEU A 96 -4.18 5.62 16.38
N TYR A 97 -3.95 4.56 17.13
CA TYR A 97 -4.00 3.18 16.62
C TYR A 97 -5.40 2.85 16.07
N ILE A 98 -6.46 3.23 16.81
CA ILE A 98 -7.85 2.99 16.40
C ILE A 98 -8.20 3.80 15.14
N PHE A 99 -7.78 5.06 15.07
CA PHE A 99 -7.93 5.90 13.87
C PHE A 99 -7.25 5.25 12.66
N ASP A 100 -5.98 4.89 12.78
CA ASP A 100 -5.22 4.27 11.69
C ASP A 100 -5.82 2.91 11.27
N ARG A 101 -6.36 2.13 12.22
CA ARG A 101 -7.10 0.90 11.91
C ARG A 101 -8.36 1.19 11.08
N LYS A 102 -9.16 2.19 11.45
CA LYS A 102 -10.35 2.60 10.68
C LYS A 102 -9.97 3.09 9.28
N LEU A 103 -8.90 3.87 9.18
CA LEU A 103 -8.37 4.38 7.92
C LEU A 103 -7.92 3.23 7.00
N ARG A 104 -7.18 2.24 7.51
CA ARG A 104 -6.80 1.04 6.74
C ARG A 104 -8.01 0.27 6.21
N LEU A 105 -9.04 0.08 7.04
CA LEU A 105 -10.26 -0.63 6.63
C LEU A 105 -11.00 0.13 5.54
N LEU A 106 -11.10 1.45 5.65
CA LEU A 106 -11.73 2.31 4.64
C LEU A 106 -10.95 2.27 3.31
N ILE A 107 -9.62 2.26 3.36
CA ILE A 107 -8.75 2.12 2.20
C ILE A 107 -8.93 0.73 1.55
N LEU A 108 -8.98 -0.34 2.35
CA LEU A 108 -9.17 -1.70 1.84
C LEU A 108 -10.52 -1.88 1.15
N ASP A 109 -11.60 -1.33 1.71
CA ASP A 109 -12.94 -1.35 1.09
C ASP A 109 -12.93 -0.69 -0.30
N ALA A 110 -12.22 0.40 -0.46
CA ALA A 110 -12.10 1.07 -1.76
C ALA A 110 -11.22 0.29 -2.75
N ILE A 111 -10.06 -0.19 -2.28
CA ILE A 111 -9.11 -0.91 -3.14
C ILE A 111 -9.71 -2.24 -3.62
N GLU A 112 -10.52 -2.92 -2.79
CA GLU A 112 -11.22 -4.13 -3.20
C GLU A 112 -12.11 -3.88 -4.43
N ARG A 113 -12.91 -2.82 -4.41
CA ARG A 113 -13.77 -2.44 -5.55
C ARG A 113 -12.95 -2.07 -6.79
N ILE A 114 -11.85 -1.35 -6.61
CA ILE A 114 -10.93 -1.00 -7.70
C ILE A 114 -10.29 -2.29 -8.27
N GLU A 115 -9.85 -3.21 -7.42
CA GLU A 115 -9.28 -4.49 -7.82
C GLU A 115 -10.25 -5.29 -8.67
N VAL A 116 -11.50 -5.44 -8.24
CA VAL A 116 -12.56 -6.13 -8.99
C VAL A 116 -12.81 -5.44 -10.34
N GLY A 117 -12.92 -4.10 -10.36
CA GLY A 117 -13.08 -3.33 -11.58
C GLY A 117 -11.93 -3.50 -12.56
N VAL A 118 -10.69 -3.39 -12.09
CA VAL A 118 -9.48 -3.58 -12.91
C VAL A 118 -9.42 -4.99 -13.50
N ARG A 119 -9.74 -6.00 -12.69
CA ARG A 119 -9.80 -7.42 -13.08
C ARG A 119 -10.79 -7.64 -14.21
N SER A 120 -11.99 -7.12 -14.04
CA SER A 120 -13.08 -7.21 -15.04
C SER A 120 -12.71 -6.52 -16.35
N ILE A 121 -12.17 -5.29 -16.29
CA ILE A 121 -11.83 -4.51 -17.49
C ILE A 121 -10.69 -5.16 -18.28
N ILE A 122 -9.65 -5.67 -17.60
CA ILE A 122 -8.56 -6.41 -18.26
C ILE A 122 -9.14 -7.65 -18.95
N ASN A 123 -9.92 -8.45 -18.20
CA ASN A 123 -10.48 -9.67 -18.76
C ASN A 123 -11.37 -9.40 -19.95
N ASN A 124 -12.33 -8.46 -19.84
CA ASN A 124 -13.27 -8.15 -20.91
C ASN A 124 -12.56 -7.68 -22.18
N HIS A 125 -11.60 -6.74 -22.05
CA HIS A 125 -10.84 -6.30 -23.21
C HIS A 125 -10.09 -7.45 -23.87
N MET A 126 -9.31 -8.22 -23.12
CA MET A 126 -8.47 -9.27 -23.65
C MET A 126 -9.28 -10.44 -24.20
N ALA A 127 -10.34 -10.86 -23.51
CA ALA A 127 -11.19 -11.97 -23.96
C ALA A 127 -12.00 -11.64 -25.23
N LEU A 128 -12.51 -10.41 -25.34
CA LEU A 128 -13.23 -9.97 -26.54
C LEU A 128 -12.28 -9.76 -27.73
N THR A 129 -11.02 -9.38 -27.51
CA THR A 129 -10.07 -9.11 -28.58
C THR A 129 -9.41 -10.40 -29.07
N TYR A 130 -9.05 -11.31 -28.17
CA TYR A 130 -8.19 -12.46 -28.48
C TYR A 130 -8.81 -13.81 -28.10
N GLY A 131 -10.05 -13.83 -27.63
CA GLY A 131 -10.78 -15.05 -27.27
C GLY A 131 -10.61 -15.47 -25.79
N PRO A 132 -11.38 -16.48 -25.36
CA PRO A 132 -11.51 -16.87 -23.95
C PRO A 132 -10.20 -17.39 -23.32
N HIS A 133 -9.28 -17.90 -24.12
CA HIS A 133 -8.02 -18.46 -23.66
C HIS A 133 -6.81 -17.65 -24.14
N TRP A 134 -6.99 -16.34 -24.34
CA TRP A 134 -5.97 -15.42 -24.87
C TRP A 134 -4.61 -15.55 -24.17
N TYR A 135 -4.60 -15.87 -22.91
CA TYR A 135 -3.38 -15.98 -22.09
C TYR A 135 -2.55 -17.25 -22.39
N LEU A 136 -3.09 -18.19 -23.17
CA LEU A 136 -2.36 -19.37 -23.63
C LEU A 136 -1.50 -19.08 -24.87
N ASP A 137 -1.82 -18.03 -25.63
CA ASP A 137 -1.04 -17.63 -26.80
C ASP A 137 0.03 -16.60 -26.42
N GLN A 138 1.31 -17.01 -26.62
CA GLN A 138 2.47 -16.16 -26.35
C GLN A 138 2.47 -14.86 -27.16
N ASN A 139 1.85 -14.84 -28.33
CA ASN A 139 1.81 -13.66 -29.21
C ASN A 139 1.00 -12.50 -28.61
N ASN A 140 0.15 -12.74 -27.61
CA ASN A 140 -0.59 -11.71 -26.89
C ASN A 140 0.24 -10.97 -25.84
N PHE A 141 1.55 -11.27 -25.76
CA PHE A 141 2.46 -10.72 -24.76
C PHE A 141 3.66 -10.03 -25.39
N ARG A 142 4.31 -9.14 -24.66
CA ARG A 142 5.55 -8.50 -25.10
C ARG A 142 6.67 -9.53 -25.25
N ASN A 143 7.55 -9.33 -26.24
CA ASN A 143 8.64 -10.24 -26.57
C ASN A 143 9.61 -10.58 -25.40
N LYS A 144 9.66 -9.75 -24.34
CA LYS A 144 10.53 -9.96 -23.18
C LYS A 144 9.85 -10.73 -22.03
N TYR A 145 8.59 -11.12 -22.21
CA TYR A 145 7.85 -11.81 -21.17
C TYR A 145 8.07 -13.31 -21.21
N ASP A 146 8.36 -13.91 -20.08
CA ASP A 146 8.41 -15.36 -19.91
C ASP A 146 6.99 -15.93 -19.80
N HIS A 147 6.36 -16.22 -20.93
CA HIS A 147 5.03 -16.80 -21.02
C HIS A 147 4.95 -18.17 -20.35
N LYS A 148 6.00 -18.98 -20.41
CA LYS A 148 6.08 -20.26 -19.72
C LYS A 148 5.93 -20.09 -18.23
N ARG A 149 6.60 -19.07 -17.64
CA ARG A 149 6.49 -18.74 -16.21
C ARG A 149 5.08 -18.34 -15.79
N LEU A 150 4.35 -17.60 -16.66
CA LEU A 150 2.93 -17.31 -16.42
C LEU A 150 2.12 -18.61 -16.34
N LEU A 151 2.26 -19.50 -17.30
CA LEU A 151 1.50 -20.76 -17.35
C LEU A 151 1.85 -21.66 -16.17
N GLU A 152 3.12 -21.74 -15.80
CA GLU A 152 3.56 -22.45 -14.58
C GLU A 152 2.86 -21.89 -13.34
N LYS A 153 2.81 -20.55 -13.20
CA LYS A 153 2.14 -19.90 -12.05
C LYS A 153 0.63 -20.14 -12.06
N VAL A 154 -0.01 -20.03 -13.21
CA VAL A 154 -1.44 -20.33 -13.35
C VAL A 154 -1.72 -21.79 -12.99
N SER A 155 -0.87 -22.73 -13.46
CA SER A 155 -0.98 -24.16 -13.12
C SER A 155 -0.83 -24.42 -11.62
N GLU A 156 0.11 -23.74 -10.96
CA GLU A 156 0.27 -23.81 -9.50
C GLU A 156 -0.99 -23.33 -8.78
N LEU A 157 -1.52 -22.14 -9.17
CA LEU A 157 -2.72 -21.57 -8.57
C LEU A 157 -3.95 -22.45 -8.78
N LEU A 158 -4.11 -23.05 -9.94
CA LEU A 158 -5.19 -24.02 -10.20
C LEU A 158 -5.12 -25.24 -9.27
N ARG A 159 -3.92 -25.74 -8.98
CA ARG A 159 -3.76 -26.82 -7.99
C ARG A 159 -4.11 -26.37 -6.58
N GLN A 160 -3.66 -25.18 -6.16
CA GLN A 160 -3.95 -24.60 -4.85
C GLN A 160 -5.45 -24.33 -4.67
N LYS A 161 -6.11 -23.83 -5.72
CA LYS A 161 -7.52 -23.45 -5.75
C LYS A 161 -8.46 -24.57 -6.25
N ARG A 162 -7.98 -25.80 -6.33
CA ARG A 162 -8.75 -26.93 -6.88
C ARG A 162 -10.07 -27.18 -6.16
N LYS A 163 -10.21 -26.74 -4.91
CA LYS A 163 -11.44 -26.88 -4.11
C LYS A 163 -12.47 -25.77 -4.36
N GLU A 164 -12.11 -24.69 -5.06
CA GLU A 164 -13.04 -23.65 -5.44
C GLU A 164 -14.10 -24.19 -6.40
N VAL A 165 -15.37 -23.91 -6.12
CA VAL A 165 -16.53 -24.50 -6.82
C VAL A 165 -16.44 -24.32 -8.34
N PHE A 166 -16.09 -23.13 -8.81
CA PHE A 166 -16.02 -22.82 -10.25
C PHE A 166 -14.86 -23.57 -10.94
N ILE A 167 -13.71 -23.76 -10.25
CA ILE A 167 -12.58 -24.54 -10.77
C ILE A 167 -12.96 -26.02 -10.84
N GLN A 168 -13.58 -26.58 -9.79
CA GLN A 168 -14.06 -27.96 -9.80
C GLN A 168 -15.05 -28.21 -10.94
N HIS A 169 -16.00 -27.31 -11.13
CA HIS A 169 -16.97 -27.40 -12.20
C HIS A 169 -16.30 -27.49 -13.57
N TYR A 170 -15.33 -26.57 -13.83
CA TYR A 170 -14.59 -26.58 -15.09
C TYR A 170 -13.85 -27.90 -15.31
N LEU A 171 -13.04 -28.32 -14.33
CA LEU A 171 -12.21 -29.53 -14.43
C LEU A 171 -13.01 -30.84 -14.54
N LYS A 172 -14.27 -30.87 -14.07
CA LYS A 172 -15.18 -32.02 -14.23
C LYS A 172 -15.86 -32.06 -15.59
N LYS A 173 -16.13 -30.86 -16.16
CA LYS A 173 -16.95 -30.76 -17.37
C LYS A 173 -16.11 -30.71 -18.67
N TYR A 174 -14.88 -30.18 -18.60
CA TYR A 174 -14.07 -29.92 -19.79
C TYR A 174 -12.68 -30.57 -19.64
N ASP A 175 -12.28 -31.32 -20.66
CA ASP A 175 -10.96 -31.94 -20.76
C ASP A 175 -9.98 -31.11 -21.59
N LYS A 176 -10.46 -30.27 -22.50
CA LYS A 176 -9.68 -29.38 -23.37
C LYS A 176 -10.35 -28.01 -23.52
N PRO A 177 -9.57 -26.92 -23.42
CA PRO A 177 -8.17 -26.90 -22.96
C PRO A 177 -8.09 -27.20 -21.45
N LYS A 178 -6.93 -27.71 -20.97
CA LYS A 178 -6.68 -28.01 -19.54
C LYS A 178 -6.74 -26.78 -18.63
N PHE A 179 -6.51 -25.61 -19.21
CA PHE A 179 -6.58 -24.33 -18.53
C PHE A 179 -7.96 -23.69 -18.71
N PRO A 180 -8.54 -23.11 -17.65
CA PRO A 180 -9.87 -22.51 -17.73
C PRO A 180 -9.86 -21.21 -18.57
N PRO A 181 -11.03 -20.72 -19.00
CA PRO A 181 -11.11 -19.44 -19.68
C PRO A 181 -10.62 -18.29 -18.78
N SER A 182 -10.21 -17.19 -19.42
CA SER A 182 -9.52 -16.09 -18.74
C SER A 182 -10.33 -15.44 -17.61
N TRP A 183 -11.64 -15.41 -17.68
CA TRP A 183 -12.49 -14.90 -16.60
C TRP A 183 -12.44 -15.76 -15.32
N MET A 184 -12.07 -17.03 -15.41
CA MET A 184 -11.77 -17.87 -14.26
C MET A 184 -10.30 -17.71 -13.83
N MET A 185 -9.39 -17.60 -14.81
CA MET A 185 -7.97 -17.42 -14.55
C MET A 185 -7.70 -16.13 -13.79
N VAL A 186 -8.30 -15.00 -14.17
CA VAL A 186 -8.09 -13.73 -13.47
C VAL A 186 -8.62 -13.73 -12.03
N GLU A 187 -9.64 -14.54 -11.72
CA GLU A 187 -10.17 -14.66 -10.35
C GLU A 187 -9.21 -15.36 -9.38
N ILE A 188 -8.36 -16.23 -9.88
CA ILE A 188 -7.36 -16.90 -9.02
C ILE A 188 -6.06 -16.09 -8.85
N LEU A 189 -5.83 -15.05 -9.67
CA LEU A 189 -4.67 -14.18 -9.53
C LEU A 189 -4.82 -13.23 -8.33
N SER A 190 -3.74 -13.00 -7.60
CA SER A 190 -3.68 -11.89 -6.65
C SER A 190 -3.65 -10.54 -7.38
N PHE A 191 -4.00 -9.46 -6.69
CA PHE A 191 -3.93 -8.10 -7.27
C PHE A 191 -2.52 -7.76 -7.76
N GLY A 192 -1.48 -8.19 -7.03
CA GLY A 192 -0.09 -8.02 -7.44
C GLY A 192 0.24 -8.75 -8.74
N GLN A 193 -0.22 -9.99 -8.91
CA GLN A 193 -0.03 -10.77 -10.14
C GLN A 193 -0.78 -10.14 -11.31
N LEU A 194 -2.02 -9.69 -11.10
CA LEU A 194 -2.81 -8.98 -12.10
C LEU A 194 -2.13 -7.66 -12.52
N THR A 195 -1.59 -6.92 -11.55
CA THR A 195 -0.85 -5.68 -11.79
C THR A 195 0.41 -5.93 -12.63
N LEU A 196 1.18 -6.97 -12.31
CA LEU A 196 2.36 -7.36 -13.09
C LEU A 196 1.98 -7.81 -14.51
N LEU A 197 0.92 -8.59 -14.66
CA LEU A 197 0.39 -9.01 -15.94
C LEU A 197 0.09 -7.77 -16.81
N CYS A 198 -0.72 -6.84 -16.30
CA CYS A 198 -1.10 -5.65 -17.03
C CYS A 198 0.09 -4.72 -17.32
N ALA A 199 0.91 -4.44 -16.31
CA ALA A 199 1.95 -3.42 -16.40
C ALA A 199 3.18 -3.85 -17.22
N ASN A 200 3.58 -5.10 -17.11
CA ASN A 200 4.84 -5.56 -17.67
C ASN A 200 4.66 -6.40 -18.94
N ASN A 201 3.51 -7.06 -19.08
CA ASN A 201 3.40 -8.19 -20.00
C ASN A 201 2.47 -7.95 -21.18
N LEU A 202 1.37 -7.22 -21.01
CA LEU A 202 0.47 -6.90 -22.12
C LEU A 202 1.10 -5.90 -23.09
N HIS A 203 0.71 -5.99 -24.36
CA HIS A 203 1.10 -5.03 -25.38
C HIS A 203 0.66 -3.60 -25.03
N LYS A 204 1.40 -2.60 -25.51
CA LYS A 204 1.09 -1.18 -25.26
C LYS A 204 -0.30 -0.77 -25.75
N GLN A 205 -0.78 -1.37 -26.84
CA GLN A 205 -2.12 -1.11 -27.37
C GLN A 205 -3.21 -1.57 -26.37
N ASP A 206 -3.04 -2.73 -25.75
CA ASP A 206 -3.99 -3.26 -24.76
C ASP A 206 -3.95 -2.45 -23.48
N GLN A 207 -2.75 -2.08 -23.03
CA GLN A 207 -2.60 -1.15 -21.90
C GLN A 207 -3.32 0.18 -22.14
N ARG A 208 -3.29 0.72 -23.38
CA ARG A 208 -4.03 1.94 -23.75
C ARG A 208 -5.53 1.73 -23.65
N LYS A 209 -6.05 0.64 -24.20
CA LYS A 209 -7.49 0.33 -24.15
C LYS A 209 -8.00 0.13 -22.72
N ILE A 210 -7.25 -0.59 -21.90
CA ILE A 210 -7.57 -0.81 -20.49
C ILE A 210 -7.55 0.51 -19.72
N SER A 211 -6.50 1.32 -19.84
CA SER A 211 -6.37 2.58 -19.12
C SER A 211 -7.36 3.66 -19.58
N GLN A 212 -7.81 3.58 -20.83
CA GLN A 212 -8.81 4.49 -21.41
C GLN A 212 -10.15 4.41 -20.67
N PHE A 213 -10.53 3.23 -20.17
CA PHE A 213 -11.72 3.09 -19.32
C PHE A 213 -11.66 4.02 -18.08
N PHE A 214 -10.47 4.12 -17.49
CA PHE A 214 -10.23 4.97 -16.33
C PHE A 214 -9.94 6.43 -16.71
N LYS A 215 -9.95 6.79 -18.00
CA LYS A 215 -9.62 8.13 -18.53
C LYS A 215 -8.22 8.61 -18.11
N ILE A 216 -7.28 7.68 -17.98
CA ILE A 216 -5.91 7.95 -17.52
C ILE A 216 -4.91 7.49 -18.59
N TYR A 217 -3.80 8.23 -18.70
CA TYR A 217 -2.68 7.82 -19.54
C TYR A 217 -2.03 6.52 -19.02
N PRO A 218 -1.68 5.54 -19.90
CA PRO A 218 -1.23 4.21 -19.48
C PRO A 218 -0.10 4.18 -18.45
N PRO A 219 1.03 4.90 -18.59
CA PRO A 219 2.09 4.90 -17.57
C PRO A 219 1.62 5.34 -16.19
N VAL A 220 0.71 6.34 -16.12
CA VAL A 220 0.14 6.84 -14.87
C VAL A 220 -0.77 5.77 -14.26
N PHE A 221 -1.67 5.19 -15.05
CA PHE A 221 -2.54 4.09 -14.61
C PHE A 221 -1.73 2.91 -14.05
N LEU A 222 -0.72 2.48 -14.78
CA LEU A 222 0.15 1.37 -14.37
C LEU A 222 0.95 1.69 -13.10
N SER A 223 1.36 2.94 -12.91
CA SER A 223 1.98 3.41 -11.68
C SER A 223 0.98 3.35 -10.52
N TRP A 224 -0.26 3.82 -10.73
CA TRP A 224 -1.29 3.86 -9.71
C TRP A 224 -1.68 2.47 -9.20
N ILE A 225 -1.95 1.51 -10.11
CA ILE A 225 -2.31 0.14 -9.67
C ILE A 225 -1.17 -0.55 -8.93
N ARG A 226 0.11 -0.24 -9.24
CA ARG A 226 1.27 -0.73 -8.46
C ARG A 226 1.28 -0.13 -7.05
N SER A 227 1.08 1.18 -6.93
CA SER A 227 1.04 1.86 -5.64
C SER A 227 -0.15 1.40 -4.81
N LEU A 228 -1.32 1.16 -5.42
CA LEU A 228 -2.49 0.61 -4.74
C LEU A 228 -2.25 -0.82 -4.25
N ASN A 229 -1.59 -1.66 -5.04
CA ASN A 229 -1.21 -3.01 -4.58
C ASN A 229 -0.26 -2.94 -3.37
N TYR A 230 0.70 -2.02 -3.37
CA TYR A 230 1.59 -1.79 -2.23
C TYR A 230 0.81 -1.34 -0.99
N VAL A 231 -0.07 -0.36 -1.12
CA VAL A 231 -0.91 0.15 -0.01
C VAL A 231 -1.86 -0.93 0.50
N ARG A 232 -2.50 -1.69 -0.40
CA ARG A 232 -3.35 -2.84 -0.05
C ARG A 232 -2.60 -3.82 0.84
N ASN A 233 -1.35 -4.14 0.50
CA ASN A 233 -0.54 -5.06 1.29
C ASN A 233 -0.16 -4.48 2.66
N ILE A 234 0.19 -3.18 2.75
CA ILE A 234 0.39 -2.49 4.04
C ILE A 234 -0.85 -2.65 4.93
N CYS A 235 -2.04 -2.37 4.38
CA CYS A 235 -3.29 -2.44 5.11
C CYS A 235 -3.65 -3.86 5.52
N ALA A 236 -3.51 -4.83 4.60
CA ALA A 236 -3.81 -6.26 4.83
C ALA A 236 -2.87 -6.90 5.86
N HIS A 237 -1.62 -6.47 5.92
CA HIS A 237 -0.65 -6.89 6.95
C HIS A 237 -0.71 -6.05 8.23
N HIS A 238 -1.75 -5.22 8.39
CA HIS A 238 -2.02 -4.42 9.58
C HIS A 238 -0.88 -3.45 9.95
N SER A 239 -0.04 -3.07 8.99
CA SER A 239 1.03 -2.09 9.20
C SER A 239 0.46 -0.67 9.28
N ARG A 240 1.10 0.21 10.08
CA ARG A 240 0.71 1.61 10.18
C ARG A 240 0.76 2.29 8.81
N ILE A 241 -0.30 3.03 8.45
CA ILE A 241 -0.38 3.81 7.22
C ILE A 241 -0.33 5.33 7.47
N TRP A 242 -0.90 5.78 8.59
CA TRP A 242 -0.83 7.17 9.01
C TRP A 242 0.61 7.62 9.25
N ASN A 243 0.97 8.81 8.82
CA ASN A 243 2.32 9.38 8.89
C ASN A 243 3.41 8.43 8.35
N ARG A 244 3.12 7.80 7.21
CA ARG A 244 4.05 6.92 6.52
C ARG A 244 4.51 7.56 5.22
N GLU A 245 5.81 7.50 4.95
CA GLU A 245 6.35 7.72 3.63
C GLU A 245 6.19 6.44 2.79
N MET A 246 5.58 6.58 1.60
CA MET A 246 5.28 5.44 0.73
C MET A 246 6.49 5.14 -0.14
N ALA A 247 7.10 3.96 0.05
CA ALA A 247 8.24 3.52 -0.75
C ALA A 247 7.89 3.38 -2.25
N GLN A 248 6.61 3.16 -2.58
CA GLN A 248 6.11 3.11 -3.95
C GLN A 248 5.18 4.28 -4.22
N ALA A 249 5.75 5.44 -4.48
CA ALA A 249 5.02 6.65 -4.83
C ALA A 249 4.38 6.53 -6.22
N PRO A 250 3.12 6.96 -6.39
CA PRO A 250 2.46 7.00 -7.69
C PRO A 250 2.94 8.19 -8.53
N GLN A 251 2.86 8.06 -9.86
CA GLN A 251 3.10 9.18 -10.76
C GLN A 251 1.96 10.21 -10.69
N LEU A 252 2.30 11.48 -10.70
CA LEU A 252 1.32 12.57 -10.83
C LEU A 252 0.73 12.59 -12.26
N PRO A 253 -0.58 12.78 -12.41
CA PRO A 253 -1.20 12.92 -13.72
C PRO A 253 -0.85 14.28 -14.33
N LYS A 254 -0.30 14.30 -15.55
CA LYS A 254 0.06 15.55 -16.24
C LYS A 254 -1.11 16.28 -16.91
N VAL A 255 -2.24 15.60 -17.11
CA VAL A 255 -3.32 16.04 -18.04
C VAL A 255 -4.71 16.16 -17.38
N ILE A 256 -4.88 15.78 -16.12
CA ILE A 256 -6.19 15.83 -15.44
C ILE A 256 -6.33 17.15 -14.65
N LYS A 257 -6.15 18.29 -15.32
CA LYS A 257 -6.09 19.60 -14.62
C LYS A 257 -7.43 20.01 -13.97
N ASP A 258 -8.55 19.78 -14.64
CA ASP A 258 -9.85 20.31 -14.20
C ASP A 258 -10.63 19.36 -13.28
N THR A 259 -10.17 18.11 -13.13
CA THR A 259 -10.82 17.06 -12.31
C THR A 259 -9.87 16.40 -11.33
N TRP A 260 -8.81 17.10 -10.92
CA TRP A 260 -7.80 16.64 -9.99
C TRP A 260 -7.66 17.58 -8.80
N ILE A 261 -7.02 17.10 -7.74
CA ILE A 261 -6.74 17.93 -6.57
C ILE A 261 -5.98 19.19 -6.98
N SER A 262 -6.47 20.35 -6.58
CA SER A 262 -5.87 21.66 -6.84
C SER A 262 -5.00 22.15 -5.68
N TYR A 263 -5.27 21.70 -4.45
CA TYR A 263 -4.49 22.05 -3.29
C TYR A 263 -3.17 21.28 -3.21
N PRO A 264 -2.08 21.96 -2.78
CA PRO A 264 -0.77 21.33 -2.72
C PRO A 264 -0.73 20.24 -1.63
N ILE A 265 0.07 19.22 -1.89
CA ILE A 265 0.39 18.19 -0.89
C ILE A 265 1.30 18.82 0.16
N VAL A 266 0.91 18.73 1.44
CA VAL A 266 1.68 19.29 2.55
C VAL A 266 2.87 18.40 2.88
N VAL A 267 4.06 19.00 2.95
CA VAL A 267 5.29 18.31 3.33
C VAL A 267 6.03 19.15 4.36
N SER A 268 6.20 18.61 5.56
CA SER A 268 6.91 19.29 6.66
C SER A 268 8.42 19.12 6.60
N ASP A 269 8.92 18.07 5.94
CA ASP A 269 10.35 17.81 5.71
C ASP A 269 10.64 17.90 4.20
N PRO A 270 11.50 18.81 3.75
CA PRO A 270 11.83 18.97 2.33
C PRO A 270 12.53 17.76 1.70
N LYS A 271 13.01 16.82 2.50
CA LYS A 271 13.58 15.56 2.03
C LYS A 271 12.52 14.56 1.59
N ILE A 272 11.27 14.73 2.04
CA ILE A 272 10.16 13.85 1.71
C ILE A 272 9.52 14.34 0.40
N LYS A 273 9.39 13.44 -0.56
CA LYS A 273 8.71 13.74 -1.82
C LYS A 273 7.20 13.87 -1.59
N PRO A 274 6.54 14.95 -2.09
CA PRO A 274 5.09 15.10 -1.97
C PRO A 274 4.31 13.86 -2.44
N GLU A 275 4.76 13.23 -3.53
CA GLU A 275 4.12 12.04 -4.12
C GLU A 275 4.18 10.82 -3.20
N SER A 276 5.08 10.80 -2.21
CA SER A 276 5.19 9.71 -1.23
C SER A 276 4.22 9.85 -0.05
N ARG A 277 3.43 10.94 -0.01
CA ARG A 277 2.47 11.16 1.09
C ARG A 277 1.13 10.47 0.83
N LEU A 278 0.47 10.07 1.90
CA LEU A 278 -0.79 9.31 1.84
C LEU A 278 -1.92 10.10 1.12
N TYR A 279 -1.96 11.42 1.23
CA TYR A 279 -2.99 12.26 0.63
C TYR A 279 -3.14 12.03 -0.88
N LEU A 280 -2.03 11.94 -1.61
CA LEU A 280 -2.09 11.64 -3.04
C LEU A 280 -2.73 10.27 -3.33
N LEU A 281 -2.42 9.27 -2.51
CA LEU A 281 -3.02 7.93 -2.65
C LEU A 281 -4.51 7.93 -2.34
N LEU A 282 -4.96 8.72 -1.34
CA LEU A 282 -6.38 8.88 -1.04
C LEU A 282 -7.11 9.55 -2.22
N ALA A 283 -6.50 10.56 -2.86
CA ALA A 283 -7.04 11.18 -4.07
C ALA A 283 -7.13 10.17 -5.23
N ILE A 284 -6.10 9.38 -5.46
CA ILE A 284 -6.10 8.31 -6.49
C ILE A 284 -7.20 7.29 -6.22
N ILE A 285 -7.37 6.86 -4.97
CA ILE A 285 -8.42 5.94 -4.57
C ILE A 285 -9.79 6.54 -4.86
N ASN A 286 -10.04 7.78 -4.44
CA ASN A 286 -11.30 8.46 -4.70
C ASN A 286 -11.60 8.55 -6.21
N PHE A 287 -10.64 8.96 -7.00
CA PHE A 287 -10.78 9.04 -8.45
C PHE A 287 -11.14 7.68 -9.06
N LEU A 288 -10.38 6.62 -8.76
CA LEU A 288 -10.59 5.29 -9.34
C LEU A 288 -11.88 4.63 -8.86
N VAL A 289 -12.26 4.81 -7.60
CA VAL A 289 -13.53 4.32 -7.07
C VAL A 289 -14.70 4.93 -7.85
N HIS A 290 -14.67 6.22 -8.17
CA HIS A 290 -15.73 6.86 -8.97
C HIS A 290 -15.75 6.40 -10.43
N GLN A 291 -14.61 5.93 -10.99
CA GLN A 291 -14.64 5.31 -12.32
C GLN A 291 -15.37 3.95 -12.32
N VAL A 292 -15.26 3.17 -11.25
CA VAL A 292 -15.89 1.84 -11.14
C VAL A 292 -17.29 1.88 -10.50
N ASN A 293 -17.56 2.89 -9.67
CA ASN A 293 -18.85 3.12 -9.03
C ASN A 293 -19.12 4.63 -8.88
N ARG A 294 -19.88 5.19 -9.82
CA ARG A 294 -20.16 6.63 -9.88
C ARG A 294 -20.95 7.17 -8.68
N SER A 295 -21.73 6.33 -8.01
CA SER A 295 -22.51 6.70 -6.81
C SER A 295 -21.77 6.42 -5.49
N SER A 296 -20.46 6.25 -5.54
CA SER A 296 -19.69 5.94 -4.34
C SER A 296 -19.67 7.10 -3.34
N SER A 297 -20.06 6.82 -2.11
CA SER A 297 -19.96 7.76 -0.98
C SER A 297 -18.64 7.61 -0.19
N TRP A 298 -17.62 6.98 -0.77
CA TRP A 298 -16.36 6.70 -0.08
C TRP A 298 -15.68 7.98 0.44
N HIS A 299 -15.68 9.06 -0.35
CA HIS A 299 -15.12 10.35 0.04
C HIS A 299 -15.83 10.95 1.27
N LYS A 300 -17.14 10.77 1.43
CA LYS A 300 -17.91 11.23 2.60
C LYS A 300 -17.48 10.47 3.86
N ARG A 301 -17.33 9.15 3.76
CA ARG A 301 -16.83 8.32 4.86
C ARG A 301 -15.39 8.67 5.24
N LEU A 302 -14.56 9.05 4.26
CA LEU A 302 -13.20 9.53 4.51
C LEU A 302 -13.24 10.86 5.24
N TYR A 303 -14.10 11.79 4.80
CA TYR A 303 -14.33 13.08 5.46
C TYR A 303 -14.75 12.88 6.92
N ASP A 304 -15.77 12.09 7.16
CA ASP A 304 -16.27 11.82 8.51
C ASP A 304 -15.17 11.24 9.42
N LEU A 305 -14.37 10.30 8.89
CA LEU A 305 -13.28 9.69 9.64
C LEU A 305 -12.20 10.71 10.02
N ILE A 306 -11.85 11.60 9.10
CA ILE A 306 -10.76 12.57 9.30
C ILE A 306 -11.22 13.73 10.19
N GLU A 307 -12.38 14.33 9.90
CA GLU A 307 -12.87 15.49 10.65
C GLU A 307 -13.32 15.15 12.09
N ASN A 308 -13.75 13.92 12.33
CA ASN A 308 -14.02 13.44 13.69
C ASN A 308 -12.74 13.00 14.43
N SER A 309 -11.56 13.20 13.87
CA SER A 309 -10.29 12.91 14.52
C SER A 309 -9.55 14.20 14.92
N THR A 310 -8.74 14.09 15.97
CA THR A 310 -7.87 15.18 16.43
C THR A 310 -6.46 15.10 15.86
N PHE A 311 -6.21 14.16 14.93
CA PHE A 311 -4.87 13.91 14.40
C PHE A 311 -4.56 14.84 13.24
N SER A 312 -3.33 15.36 13.24
CA SER A 312 -2.87 16.30 12.22
C SER A 312 -2.97 15.72 10.80
N LYS A 313 -3.69 16.40 9.94
CA LYS A 313 -3.84 16.13 8.50
C LYS A 313 -2.49 16.24 7.77
N ALA A 314 -1.64 17.18 8.21
CA ALA A 314 -0.29 17.38 7.64
C ALA A 314 0.58 16.11 7.72
N HIS A 315 0.41 15.28 8.74
CA HIS A 315 1.11 13.99 8.84
C HIS A 315 0.72 12.99 7.72
N MET A 316 -0.39 13.21 7.04
CA MET A 316 -0.79 12.45 5.84
C MET A 316 -0.43 13.18 4.53
N GLY A 317 0.13 14.40 4.63
CA GLY A 317 0.36 15.28 3.48
C GLY A 317 -0.90 16.03 3.02
N MET A 318 -1.93 16.07 3.84
CA MET A 318 -3.23 16.63 3.54
C MET A 318 -3.31 18.08 4.03
N PRO A 319 -3.74 19.05 3.21
CA PRO A 319 -3.98 20.43 3.66
C PRO A 319 -5.18 20.49 4.61
N GLU A 320 -5.23 21.47 5.50
CA GLU A 320 -6.30 21.60 6.49
C GLU A 320 -7.68 21.75 5.85
N ASN A 321 -7.77 22.52 4.79
CA ASN A 321 -9.00 22.78 4.01
C ASN A 321 -9.17 21.81 2.81
N TRP A 322 -8.60 20.62 2.86
CA TRP A 322 -8.58 19.64 1.77
C TRP A 322 -9.94 19.36 1.12
N PHE A 323 -11.01 19.37 1.92
CA PHE A 323 -12.36 19.05 1.44
C PHE A 323 -13.05 20.23 0.75
N GLU A 324 -12.49 21.43 0.81
CA GLU A 324 -12.96 22.60 0.03
C GLU A 324 -12.57 22.49 -1.44
N ASP A 325 -11.55 21.67 -1.75
CA ASP A 325 -11.17 21.35 -3.12
C ASP A 325 -12.33 20.64 -3.84
N GLY A 326 -12.75 21.20 -4.98
CA GLY A 326 -13.86 20.67 -5.79
C GLY A 326 -13.72 19.20 -6.18
N PHE A 327 -12.49 18.69 -6.22
CA PHE A 327 -12.21 17.26 -6.46
C PHE A 327 -12.89 16.34 -5.44
N TRP A 328 -13.02 16.76 -4.18
CA TRP A 328 -13.63 15.94 -3.12
C TRP A 328 -15.15 16.10 -3.01
N ARG A 329 -15.72 17.06 -3.76
CA ARG A 329 -17.16 17.38 -3.75
C ARG A 329 -17.91 16.76 -4.94
N LEU A 330 -17.27 15.88 -5.69
CA LEU A 330 -17.90 15.17 -6.80
C LEU A 330 -19.14 14.40 -6.33
N PRO A 331 -20.26 14.46 -7.10
CA PRO A 331 -21.54 13.85 -6.73
C PRO A 331 -21.47 12.33 -6.60
#